data_b23edc471c45b664b4e2bf53a531296d
#
_entry.id   b23edc471c45b664b4e2bf53a531296d
#
_cell.length_a   1.000
_cell.length_b   1.000
_cell.length_c   1.000
_cell.angle_alpha   90.00
_cell.angle_beta   90.00
_cell.angle_gamma   90.00
#
_symmetry.space_group_name_H-M   'P 1'
#
loop_
_entity.id
_entity.type
_entity.pdbx_description
1 polymer ?
#
loop_
_entity_poly.entity_id
_entity_poly.type
_entity_poly.pdbx_seq_one_letter_code
_entity_poly.pdbx_strand_id
1 'polypeptide(L)'
;MKTPYSNSKLHKKIEAKREYLNQRIADDVERYGGEVIDSEEMRSAFEQTHHRWSTVGEHTIRVTVSSVMICYVLKKLHIKVNVPAVVVASLCHDLGMLGRYEKFSSGKECSREHPKESVAVARELVSDMPEKTEDIIERHMWPMGQAKAPNSIEGIVVSVADKYNAVKDLVKGSEVNHTGVKKYVHEKSKKIQQHIHEKQLR
;
A
#
# COMPACT_ATOMS: atom_id res chain seq x y z
N MET A 1 20.74 23.45 10.45
CA MET A 1 21.85 23.88 9.53
C MET A 1 21.50 23.37 8.13
N LYS A 2 21.31 24.26 7.13
CA LYS A 2 21.13 23.88 5.74
C LYS A 2 22.49 23.50 5.17
N THR A 3 22.66 22.31 4.63
CA THR A 3 23.90 21.87 4.01
C THR A 3 24.22 22.73 2.76
N PRO A 4 25.49 23.06 2.48
CA PRO A 4 25.88 23.93 1.37
C PRO A 4 25.50 23.40 -0.03
N TYR A 5 25.08 22.14 -0.14
CA TYR A 5 24.63 21.51 -1.40
C TYR A 5 23.14 21.73 -1.74
N SER A 6 22.35 22.32 -0.83
CA SER A 6 20.88 22.47 -1.01
C SER A 6 20.46 23.43 -2.15
N ASN A 7 21.39 24.23 -2.70
CA ASN A 7 21.12 25.26 -3.70
C ASN A 7 21.70 24.96 -5.09
N SER A 8 22.30 23.79 -5.31
CA SER A 8 22.85 23.46 -6.64
C SER A 8 21.71 23.27 -7.67
N LYS A 9 21.93 23.68 -8.92
CA LYS A 9 21.00 23.47 -10.05
C LYS A 9 20.61 21.99 -10.20
N LEU A 10 21.54 21.09 -9.92
CA LEU A 10 21.31 19.65 -9.93
C LEU A 10 20.34 19.21 -8.80
N HIS A 11 20.54 19.72 -7.60
CA HIS A 11 19.69 19.41 -6.45
C HIS A 11 18.21 19.80 -6.73
N LYS A 12 18.00 21.04 -7.19
CA LYS A 12 16.66 21.51 -7.59
C LYS A 12 16.02 20.64 -8.67
N LYS A 13 16.82 20.21 -9.67
CA LYS A 13 16.32 19.30 -10.72
C LYS A 13 15.94 17.93 -10.19
N ILE A 14 16.69 17.38 -9.24
CA ILE A 14 16.40 16.11 -8.60
C ILE A 14 15.11 16.22 -7.76
N GLU A 15 14.98 17.29 -6.97
CA GLU A 15 13.78 17.53 -6.17
C GLU A 15 12.52 17.70 -7.03
N ALA A 16 12.58 18.51 -8.07
CA ALA A 16 11.46 18.68 -9.00
C ALA A 16 11.04 17.35 -9.67
N LYS A 17 12.02 16.52 -10.04
CA LYS A 17 11.74 15.19 -10.61
C LYS A 17 11.11 14.25 -9.58
N ARG A 18 11.55 14.32 -8.33
CA ARG A 18 10.99 13.54 -7.22
C ARG A 18 9.56 13.96 -6.93
N GLU A 19 9.30 15.26 -6.87
CA GLU A 19 7.96 15.81 -6.65
C GLU A 19 7.00 15.40 -7.76
N TYR A 20 7.42 15.55 -9.02
CA TYR A 20 6.65 15.08 -10.18
C TYR A 20 6.31 13.59 -10.10
N LEU A 21 7.27 12.74 -9.70
CA LEU A 21 7.05 11.30 -9.55
C LEU A 21 6.08 11.00 -8.41
N ASN A 22 6.21 11.68 -7.28
CA ASN A 22 5.31 11.51 -6.14
C ASN A 22 3.87 11.91 -6.51
N GLN A 23 3.70 13.02 -7.25
CA GLN A 23 2.37 13.43 -7.70
C GLN A 23 1.75 12.39 -8.63
N ARG A 24 2.49 11.88 -9.61
CA ARG A 24 2.00 10.82 -10.50
C ARG A 24 1.60 9.54 -9.77
N ILE A 25 2.34 9.16 -8.74
CA ILE A 25 1.99 8.00 -7.92
C ILE A 25 0.68 8.29 -7.17
N ALA A 26 0.54 9.48 -6.59
CA ALA A 26 -0.68 9.88 -5.90
C ALA A 26 -1.90 9.87 -6.84
N ASP A 27 -1.74 10.40 -8.05
CA ASP A 27 -2.79 10.43 -9.09
C ASP A 27 -3.22 9.00 -9.49
N ASP A 28 -2.27 8.08 -9.70
CA ASP A 28 -2.57 6.69 -10.03
C ASP A 28 -3.26 5.97 -8.85
N VAL A 29 -2.79 6.21 -7.62
CA VAL A 29 -3.38 5.62 -6.41
C VAL A 29 -4.80 6.13 -6.18
N GLU A 30 -5.04 7.43 -6.36
CA GLU A 30 -6.39 8.01 -6.27
C GLU A 30 -7.31 7.45 -7.36
N ARG A 31 -6.82 7.42 -8.59
CA ARG A 31 -7.61 7.01 -9.76
C ARG A 31 -8.05 5.55 -9.69
N TYR A 32 -7.18 4.65 -9.25
CA TYR A 32 -7.40 3.20 -9.31
C TYR A 32 -7.73 2.57 -7.96
N GLY A 33 -7.43 3.24 -6.86
CA GLY A 33 -7.62 2.73 -5.52
C GLY A 33 -8.43 3.64 -4.59
N GLY A 34 -9.07 4.70 -5.13
CA GLY A 34 -9.80 5.68 -4.34
C GLY A 34 -10.90 5.04 -3.48
N GLU A 35 -11.65 4.08 -4.01
CA GLU A 35 -12.70 3.36 -3.26
C GLU A 35 -12.11 2.63 -2.05
N VAL A 36 -10.96 1.95 -2.22
CA VAL A 36 -10.29 1.26 -1.13
C VAL A 36 -9.75 2.24 -0.09
N ILE A 37 -9.15 3.36 -0.53
CA ILE A 37 -8.60 4.38 0.36
C ILE A 37 -9.70 5.05 1.21
N ASP A 38 -10.86 5.28 0.62
CA ASP A 38 -11.99 5.95 1.26
C ASP A 38 -12.82 4.97 2.13
N SER A 39 -12.50 3.67 2.15
CA SER A 39 -13.22 2.63 2.89
C SER A 39 -13.02 2.70 4.41
N GLU A 40 -13.91 2.05 5.16
CA GLU A 40 -13.83 1.90 6.60
C GLU A 40 -12.73 0.94 7.00
N GLU A 41 -12.48 -0.08 6.19
CA GLU A 41 -11.40 -1.04 6.35
C GLU A 41 -10.03 -0.34 6.30
N MET A 42 -9.82 0.56 5.34
CA MET A 42 -8.58 1.33 5.28
C MET A 42 -8.42 2.26 6.49
N ARG A 43 -9.49 2.88 6.98
CA ARG A 43 -9.45 3.67 8.23
C ARG A 43 -9.04 2.81 9.41
N SER A 44 -9.69 1.64 9.58
CA SER A 44 -9.35 0.66 10.62
C SER A 44 -7.91 0.17 10.49
N ALA A 45 -7.40 0.00 9.28
CA ALA A 45 -6.02 -0.39 9.03
C ALA A 45 -5.00 0.64 9.57
N PHE A 46 -5.34 1.93 9.58
CA PHE A 46 -4.49 2.97 10.18
C PHE A 46 -4.51 2.96 11.71
N GLU A 47 -5.49 2.33 12.34
CA GLU A 47 -5.59 2.21 13.79
C GLU A 47 -4.94 0.93 14.29
N GLN A 48 -4.91 -0.13 13.49
CA GLN A 48 -4.36 -1.42 13.88
C GLN A 48 -2.84 -1.48 13.73
N THR A 49 -2.14 -1.83 14.82
CA THR A 49 -0.68 -2.06 14.79
C THR A 49 -0.34 -3.26 13.92
N HIS A 50 0.58 -3.08 12.98
CA HIS A 50 1.13 -4.14 12.13
C HIS A 50 2.44 -4.70 12.70
N HIS A 51 3.45 -3.87 12.76
CA HIS A 51 4.74 -4.12 13.40
C HIS A 51 4.95 -3.15 14.56
N ARG A 52 6.00 -3.38 15.37
CA ARG A 52 6.29 -2.56 16.56
C ARG A 52 6.18 -1.04 16.36
N TRP A 53 6.38 -0.57 15.13
CA TRP A 53 6.52 0.86 14.79
C TRP A 53 5.60 1.35 13.67
N SER A 54 4.69 0.51 13.16
CA SER A 54 3.80 0.88 12.05
C SER A 54 2.42 0.25 12.19
N THR A 55 1.43 0.89 11.59
CA THR A 55 0.09 0.33 11.43
C THR A 55 -0.02 -0.46 10.13
N VAL A 56 -1.07 -1.28 10.01
CA VAL A 56 -1.40 -1.98 8.76
C VAL A 56 -1.57 -0.97 7.62
N GLY A 57 -2.31 0.12 7.84
CA GLY A 57 -2.52 1.17 6.82
C GLY A 57 -1.22 1.86 6.39
N GLU A 58 -0.32 2.19 7.33
CA GLU A 58 0.98 2.78 6.99
C GLU A 58 1.85 1.83 6.16
N HIS A 59 1.87 0.54 6.51
CA HIS A 59 2.58 -0.49 5.74
C HIS A 59 1.98 -0.60 4.34
N THR A 60 0.67 -0.75 4.24
CA THR A 60 -0.08 -0.85 2.97
C THR A 60 0.23 0.32 2.02
N ILE A 61 0.22 1.56 2.50
CA ILE A 61 0.57 2.72 1.67
C ILE A 61 2.02 2.65 1.19
N ARG A 62 2.97 2.25 2.04
CA ARG A 62 4.38 2.11 1.63
C ARG A 62 4.56 1.04 0.57
N VAL A 63 3.89 -0.10 0.73
CA VAL A 63 3.89 -1.18 -0.27
C VAL A 63 3.32 -0.69 -1.60
N THR A 64 2.20 0.01 -1.57
CA THR A 64 1.55 0.57 -2.77
C THR A 64 2.48 1.53 -3.51
N VAL A 65 3.08 2.49 -2.81
CA VAL A 65 4.04 3.44 -3.41
C VAL A 65 5.23 2.72 -4.02
N SER A 66 5.81 1.76 -3.30
CA SER A 66 6.96 0.98 -3.79
C SER A 66 6.59 0.15 -5.02
N SER A 67 5.42 -0.47 -5.02
CA SER A 67 4.91 -1.26 -6.15
C SER A 67 4.69 -0.41 -7.40
N VAL A 68 4.07 0.76 -7.28
CA VAL A 68 3.86 1.68 -8.41
C VAL A 68 5.18 2.22 -8.94
N MET A 69 6.14 2.53 -8.06
CA MET A 69 7.49 2.93 -8.47
C MET A 69 8.19 1.84 -9.30
N ILE A 70 8.11 0.58 -8.87
CA ILE A 70 8.66 -0.56 -9.62
C ILE A 70 7.97 -0.66 -10.99
N CYS A 71 6.64 -0.53 -11.05
CA CYS A 71 5.89 -0.53 -12.31
C CYS A 71 6.39 0.56 -13.27
N TYR A 72 6.68 1.76 -12.79
CA TYR A 72 7.22 2.84 -13.64
C TYR A 72 8.62 2.53 -14.16
N VAL A 73 9.46 1.84 -13.36
CA VAL A 73 10.76 1.37 -13.86
C VAL A 73 10.57 0.30 -14.93
N LEU A 74 9.71 -0.68 -14.71
CA LEU A 74 9.40 -1.74 -15.68
C LEU A 74 8.85 -1.16 -16.99
N LYS A 75 7.94 -0.18 -16.93
CA LYS A 75 7.44 0.51 -18.12
C LYS A 75 8.54 1.22 -18.91
N LYS A 76 9.54 1.80 -18.24
CA LYS A 76 10.71 2.40 -18.93
C LYS A 76 11.59 1.34 -19.61
N LEU A 77 11.57 0.12 -19.13
CA LEU A 77 12.24 -1.03 -19.74
C LEU A 77 11.35 -1.73 -20.78
N HIS A 78 10.24 -1.10 -21.21
CA HIS A 78 9.26 -1.62 -22.15
C HIS A 78 8.56 -2.91 -21.72
N ILE A 79 8.58 -3.21 -20.41
CA ILE A 79 7.86 -4.34 -19.83
C ILE A 79 6.42 -3.90 -19.55
N LYS A 80 5.45 -4.64 -20.08
CA LYS A 80 4.02 -4.38 -19.87
C LYS A 80 3.64 -4.78 -18.45
N VAL A 81 3.02 -3.87 -17.71
CA VAL A 81 2.48 -4.10 -16.35
C VAL A 81 1.13 -3.44 -16.22
N ASN A 82 0.21 -4.12 -15.53
CA ASN A 82 -1.12 -3.62 -15.20
C ASN A 82 -1.06 -2.81 -13.90
N VAL A 83 -0.84 -1.49 -14.01
CA VAL A 83 -0.75 -0.59 -12.83
C VAL A 83 -2.05 -0.55 -12.02
N PRO A 84 -3.25 -0.47 -12.62
CA PRO A 84 -4.50 -0.60 -11.87
C PRO A 84 -4.56 -1.83 -10.97
N ALA A 85 -4.26 -3.02 -11.50
CA ALA A 85 -4.25 -4.25 -10.71
C ALA A 85 -3.22 -4.20 -9.56
N VAL A 86 -2.03 -3.64 -9.81
CA VAL A 86 -1.00 -3.48 -8.77
C VAL A 86 -1.45 -2.51 -7.67
N VAL A 87 -2.08 -1.38 -8.03
CA VAL A 87 -2.59 -0.41 -7.04
C VAL A 87 -3.64 -1.05 -6.14
N VAL A 88 -4.68 -1.64 -6.75
CA VAL A 88 -5.76 -2.29 -5.97
C VAL A 88 -5.22 -3.42 -5.11
N ALA A 89 -4.42 -4.33 -5.71
CA ALA A 89 -3.88 -5.46 -4.97
C ALA A 89 -2.99 -5.03 -3.81
N SER A 90 -2.11 -4.05 -4.01
CA SER A 90 -1.23 -3.56 -2.95
C SER A 90 -1.98 -2.78 -1.86
N LEU A 91 -3.10 -2.12 -2.16
CA LEU A 91 -3.95 -1.50 -1.15
C LEU A 91 -4.73 -2.53 -0.32
N CYS A 92 -5.10 -3.64 -0.92
CA CYS A 92 -5.93 -4.65 -0.26
C CYS A 92 -5.13 -5.79 0.39
N HIS A 93 -3.83 -5.98 0.08
CA HIS A 93 -3.09 -7.21 0.39
C HIS A 93 -3.12 -7.62 1.86
N ASP A 94 -3.17 -6.67 2.78
CA ASP A 94 -3.14 -6.88 4.24
C ASP A 94 -4.45 -6.53 4.95
N LEU A 95 -5.53 -6.14 4.25
CA LEU A 95 -6.80 -5.79 4.90
C LEU A 95 -7.44 -7.00 5.61
N GLY A 96 -7.13 -8.21 5.20
CA GLY A 96 -7.53 -9.44 5.90
C GLY A 96 -6.89 -9.63 7.28
N MET A 97 -5.84 -8.85 7.60
CA MET A 97 -5.23 -8.86 8.94
C MET A 97 -6.02 -8.05 9.97
N LEU A 98 -7.03 -7.30 9.56
CA LEU A 98 -7.84 -6.51 10.49
C LEU A 98 -8.58 -7.43 11.47
N GLY A 99 -8.51 -7.09 12.77
CA GLY A 99 -9.02 -7.93 13.84
C GLY A 99 -8.21 -9.23 14.07
N ARG A 100 -6.93 -9.26 13.69
CA ARG A 100 -6.10 -10.48 13.68
C ARG A 100 -6.02 -11.20 15.02
N TYR A 101 -6.12 -10.49 16.13
CA TYR A 101 -6.03 -11.08 17.49
C TYR A 101 -7.29 -11.84 17.88
N GLU A 102 -8.43 -11.51 17.26
CA GLU A 102 -9.70 -12.22 17.41
C GLU A 102 -9.91 -13.31 16.35
N LYS A 103 -9.37 -13.07 15.14
CA LYS A 103 -9.58 -13.97 13.98
C LYS A 103 -8.62 -15.17 13.97
N PHE A 104 -7.39 -15.00 14.42
CA PHE A 104 -6.34 -16.02 14.26
C PHE A 104 -5.77 -16.43 15.62
N SER A 105 -5.60 -17.73 15.81
CA SER A 105 -5.06 -18.31 17.06
C SER A 105 -3.55 -18.05 17.22
N SER A 106 -2.85 -17.73 16.15
CA SER A 106 -1.40 -17.47 16.14
C SER A 106 -0.95 -16.60 14.97
N GLY A 107 0.22 -15.96 15.12
CA GLY A 107 0.85 -15.22 14.01
C GLY A 107 1.17 -16.10 12.81
N LYS A 108 1.45 -17.39 13.00
CA LYS A 108 1.68 -18.36 11.91
C LYS A 108 0.38 -18.62 11.13
N GLU A 109 -0.72 -18.77 11.81
CA GLU A 109 -2.04 -18.92 11.17
C GLU A 109 -2.43 -17.65 10.44
N CYS A 110 -2.30 -16.48 11.08
CA CYS A 110 -2.52 -15.20 10.44
C CYS A 110 -1.70 -15.08 9.15
N SER A 111 -0.40 -15.36 9.18
CA SER A 111 0.49 -15.31 8.01
C SER A 111 0.06 -16.24 6.86
N ARG A 112 -0.61 -17.34 7.16
CA ARG A 112 -1.09 -18.31 6.16
C ARG A 112 -2.47 -17.94 5.61
N GLU A 113 -3.36 -17.43 6.45
CA GLU A 113 -4.77 -17.28 6.09
C GLU A 113 -5.15 -15.85 5.69
N HIS A 114 -4.46 -14.80 6.22
CA HIS A 114 -4.85 -13.42 5.91
C HIS A 114 -4.84 -13.10 4.40
N PRO A 115 -4.04 -13.72 3.50
CA PRO A 115 -4.15 -13.40 2.08
C PRO A 115 -5.52 -13.75 1.49
N LYS A 116 -6.13 -14.85 1.94
CA LYS A 116 -7.49 -15.24 1.51
C LYS A 116 -8.54 -14.30 2.09
N GLU A 117 -8.39 -13.94 3.37
CA GLU A 117 -9.24 -12.94 4.01
C GLU A 117 -9.13 -11.58 3.32
N SER A 118 -7.92 -11.21 2.87
CA SER A 118 -7.70 -9.99 2.10
C SER A 118 -8.41 -10.01 0.74
N VAL A 119 -8.46 -11.17 0.08
CA VAL A 119 -9.27 -11.33 -1.15
C VAL A 119 -10.77 -11.15 -0.85
N ALA A 120 -11.26 -11.73 0.25
CA ALA A 120 -12.66 -11.58 0.64
C ALA A 120 -13.02 -10.10 0.89
N VAL A 121 -12.22 -9.39 1.68
CA VAL A 121 -12.40 -7.96 1.92
C VAL A 121 -12.31 -7.15 0.62
N ALA A 122 -11.33 -7.45 -0.23
CA ALA A 122 -11.17 -6.73 -1.50
C ALA A 122 -12.37 -6.89 -2.44
N ARG A 123 -13.03 -8.06 -2.47
CA ARG A 123 -14.26 -8.30 -3.24
C ARG A 123 -15.44 -7.46 -2.75
N GLU A 124 -15.50 -7.16 -1.48
CA GLU A 124 -16.54 -6.29 -0.91
C GLU A 124 -16.28 -4.81 -1.25
N LEU A 125 -15.01 -4.40 -1.34
CA LEU A 125 -14.61 -3.01 -1.59
C LEU A 125 -14.55 -2.64 -3.08
N VAL A 126 -14.26 -3.60 -3.95
CA VAL A 126 -14.00 -3.33 -5.38
C VAL A 126 -14.99 -4.13 -6.23
N SER A 127 -15.93 -3.42 -6.82
CA SER A 127 -16.88 -4.01 -7.76
C SER A 127 -16.16 -4.61 -8.97
N ASP A 128 -16.58 -5.81 -9.39
CA ASP A 128 -16.04 -6.50 -10.57
C ASP A 128 -14.50 -6.67 -10.55
N MET A 129 -13.94 -6.98 -9.37
CA MET A 129 -12.51 -7.15 -9.21
C MET A 129 -11.97 -8.25 -10.14
N PRO A 130 -10.97 -7.96 -11.00
CA PRO A 130 -10.42 -8.95 -11.91
C PRO A 130 -9.73 -10.11 -11.17
N GLU A 131 -9.90 -11.36 -11.64
CA GLU A 131 -9.26 -12.57 -11.10
C GLU A 131 -7.72 -12.40 -10.94
N LYS A 132 -7.10 -11.67 -11.87
CA LYS A 132 -5.67 -11.34 -11.78
C LYS A 132 -5.35 -10.54 -10.51
N THR A 133 -6.21 -9.62 -10.10
CA THR A 133 -6.02 -8.81 -8.88
C THR A 133 -6.16 -9.68 -7.63
N GLU A 134 -7.12 -10.59 -7.62
CA GLU A 134 -7.30 -11.58 -6.56
C GLU A 134 -6.07 -12.48 -6.41
N ASP A 135 -5.56 -13.01 -7.53
CA ASP A 135 -4.36 -13.86 -7.53
C ASP A 135 -3.12 -13.13 -6.98
N ILE A 136 -2.97 -11.84 -7.29
CA ILE A 136 -1.89 -11.02 -6.73
C ILE A 136 -2.04 -10.91 -5.20
N ILE A 137 -3.24 -10.63 -4.71
CA ILE A 137 -3.53 -10.53 -3.27
C ILE A 137 -3.28 -11.88 -2.59
N GLU A 138 -3.82 -12.99 -3.13
CA GLU A 138 -3.71 -14.30 -2.50
C GLU A 138 -2.25 -14.80 -2.41
N ARG A 139 -1.40 -14.41 -3.37
CA ARG A 139 -0.02 -14.90 -3.46
C ARG A 139 1.02 -13.91 -2.92
N HIS A 140 0.62 -12.74 -2.41
CA HIS A 140 1.57 -11.71 -2.01
C HIS A 140 2.57 -12.18 -0.95
N MET A 141 2.20 -13.14 -0.10
CA MET A 141 3.07 -13.67 0.95
C MET A 141 4.28 -14.47 0.44
N TRP A 142 4.31 -14.88 -0.85
CA TRP A 142 5.48 -15.59 -1.38
C TRP A 142 6.78 -14.78 -1.20
N PRO A 143 7.91 -15.43 -0.87
CA PRO A 143 8.14 -16.88 -0.70
C PRO A 143 7.83 -17.40 0.71
N MET A 144 7.18 -16.63 1.56
CA MET A 144 6.86 -16.96 2.94
C MET A 144 5.46 -17.58 3.08
N GLY A 145 5.12 -18.07 4.26
CA GLY A 145 3.75 -18.47 4.63
C GLY A 145 3.19 -19.68 3.88
N GLN A 146 4.00 -20.47 3.16
CA GLN A 146 3.56 -21.55 2.26
C GLN A 146 2.74 -21.03 1.05
N ALA A 147 2.85 -19.74 0.73
CA ALA A 147 2.17 -19.16 -0.41
C ALA A 147 2.71 -19.72 -1.74
N LYS A 148 1.81 -19.91 -2.70
CA LYS A 148 2.18 -20.25 -4.07
C LYS A 148 2.96 -19.11 -4.71
N ALA A 149 3.91 -19.44 -5.60
CA ALA A 149 4.63 -18.41 -6.34
C ALA A 149 3.67 -17.56 -7.18
N PRO A 150 3.91 -16.24 -7.29
CA PRO A 150 3.15 -15.38 -8.20
C PRO A 150 3.23 -15.90 -9.64
N ASN A 151 2.12 -15.87 -10.36
CA ASN A 151 2.03 -16.30 -11.76
C ASN A 151 2.10 -15.10 -12.73
N SER A 152 2.27 -13.90 -12.23
CA SER A 152 2.33 -12.66 -13.01
C SER A 152 3.45 -11.75 -12.51
N ILE A 153 3.92 -10.86 -13.39
CA ILE A 153 4.91 -9.85 -13.03
C ILE A 153 4.37 -8.89 -11.97
N GLU A 154 3.09 -8.59 -12.01
CA GLU A 154 2.41 -7.75 -11.02
C GLU A 154 2.43 -8.39 -9.64
N GLY A 155 2.18 -9.69 -9.56
CA GLY A 155 2.27 -10.45 -8.30
C GLY A 155 3.69 -10.45 -7.73
N ILE A 156 4.71 -10.60 -8.59
CA ILE A 156 6.11 -10.47 -8.17
C ILE A 156 6.39 -9.06 -7.64
N VAL A 157 5.91 -8.02 -8.32
CA VAL A 157 6.09 -6.62 -7.91
C VAL A 157 5.53 -6.38 -6.52
N VAL A 158 4.28 -6.78 -6.26
CA VAL A 158 3.64 -6.58 -4.95
C VAL A 158 4.35 -7.40 -3.87
N SER A 159 4.64 -8.66 -4.13
CA SER A 159 5.34 -9.54 -3.19
C SER A 159 6.73 -9.01 -2.80
N VAL A 160 7.52 -8.53 -3.77
CA VAL A 160 8.84 -7.94 -3.52
C VAL A 160 8.71 -6.61 -2.75
N ALA A 161 7.77 -5.74 -3.14
CA ALA A 161 7.56 -4.47 -2.47
C ALA A 161 7.13 -4.65 -1.01
N ASP A 162 6.27 -5.64 -0.73
CA ASP A 162 5.84 -5.99 0.62
C ASP A 162 7.03 -6.45 1.48
N LYS A 163 7.81 -7.43 1.03
CA LYS A 163 8.98 -7.93 1.78
C LYS A 163 10.03 -6.85 2.00
N TYR A 164 10.28 -6.00 0.99
CA TYR A 164 11.18 -4.86 1.13
C TYR A 164 10.73 -3.89 2.23
N ASN A 165 9.44 -3.53 2.25
CA ASN A 165 8.91 -2.61 3.26
C ASN A 165 8.82 -3.27 4.64
N ALA A 166 8.48 -4.57 4.74
CA ALA A 166 8.49 -5.31 6.00
C ALA A 166 9.90 -5.32 6.64
N VAL A 167 10.95 -5.62 5.87
CA VAL A 167 12.33 -5.55 6.36
C VAL A 167 12.70 -4.13 6.78
N LYS A 168 12.32 -3.12 6.02
CA LYS A 168 12.59 -1.73 6.35
C LYS A 168 11.91 -1.29 7.65
N ASP A 169 10.69 -1.76 7.89
CA ASP A 169 9.95 -1.49 9.13
C ASP A 169 10.63 -2.12 10.35
N LEU A 170 11.24 -3.30 10.19
CA LEU A 170 12.00 -3.96 11.26
C LEU A 170 13.32 -3.23 11.61
N VAL A 171 14.01 -2.69 10.59
CA VAL A 171 15.36 -2.11 10.77
C VAL A 171 15.32 -0.65 11.20
N LYS A 172 14.35 0.12 10.76
CA LYS A 172 14.36 1.60 10.87
C LYS A 172 13.23 2.15 11.71
N GLY A 173 12.62 1.60 12.67
CA GLY A 173 11.59 2.33 13.42
C GLY A 173 11.06 3.54 12.62
N SER A 174 10.21 3.34 11.70
CA SER A 174 9.55 4.20 10.69
C SER A 174 9.80 5.72 10.74
N GLU A 175 10.88 6.22 10.20
CA GLU A 175 10.86 7.55 9.59
C GLU A 175 10.32 7.43 8.16
N VAL A 176 8.99 7.58 8.04
CA VAL A 176 8.31 7.54 6.73
C VAL A 176 8.41 8.90 6.06
N ASN A 177 9.45 9.11 5.28
CA ASN A 177 9.60 10.28 4.41
C ASN A 177 9.01 10.05 3.00
N HIS A 178 7.77 9.57 2.93
CA HIS A 178 6.97 9.58 1.70
C HIS A 178 5.92 10.69 1.77
N THR A 179 6.37 11.92 1.73
CA THR A 179 5.61 13.12 2.06
C THR A 179 4.36 13.35 1.19
N GLY A 180 4.34 12.94 -0.07
CA GLY A 180 3.22 13.19 -0.98
C GLY A 180 2.02 12.28 -0.73
N VAL A 181 2.19 10.97 -0.84
CA VAL A 181 1.05 10.02 -0.70
C VAL A 181 0.58 9.93 0.74
N LYS A 182 1.50 9.96 1.73
CA LYS A 182 1.11 9.99 3.15
C LYS A 182 0.31 11.25 3.48
N LYS A 183 0.71 12.40 2.97
CA LYS A 183 -0.02 13.67 3.15
C LYS A 183 -1.40 13.58 2.51
N TYR A 184 -1.50 13.07 1.29
CA TYR A 184 -2.75 12.87 0.57
C TYR A 184 -3.72 11.96 1.33
N VAL A 185 -3.27 10.76 1.74
CA VAL A 185 -4.09 9.80 2.50
C VAL A 185 -4.48 10.36 3.87
N HIS A 186 -3.55 11.02 4.57
CA HIS A 186 -3.84 11.64 5.86
C HIS A 186 -4.82 12.82 5.74
N GLU A 187 -4.70 13.66 4.72
CA GLU A 187 -5.63 14.76 4.47
C GLU A 187 -7.02 14.27 4.07
N LYS A 188 -7.11 13.22 3.22
CA LYS A 188 -8.39 12.58 2.90
C LYS A 188 -9.01 11.91 4.13
N SER A 189 -8.24 11.15 4.89
CA SER A 189 -8.72 10.51 6.13
C SER A 189 -9.27 11.54 7.13
N LYS A 190 -8.60 12.69 7.31
CA LYS A 190 -9.11 13.79 8.15
C LYS A 190 -10.42 14.38 7.63
N LYS A 191 -10.53 14.63 6.32
CA LYS A 191 -11.76 15.17 5.71
C LYS A 191 -12.94 14.22 5.88
N ILE A 192 -12.70 12.91 5.75
CA ILE A 192 -13.72 11.88 5.94
C ILE A 192 -14.17 11.84 7.41
N GLN A 193 -13.23 11.86 8.36
CA GLN A 193 -13.54 11.89 9.79
C GLN A 193 -14.35 13.15 10.16
N GLN A 194 -14.00 14.32 9.62
CA GLN A 194 -14.78 15.53 9.82
C GLN A 194 -16.20 15.39 9.26
N HIS A 195 -16.36 14.87 8.06
CA HIS A 195 -17.68 14.69 7.44
C HIS A 195 -18.58 13.69 8.19
N ILE A 196 -18.00 12.61 8.75
CA ILE A 196 -18.71 11.65 9.59
C ILE A 196 -19.13 12.32 10.90
N HIS A 197 -18.24 13.08 11.53
CA HIS A 197 -18.56 13.80 12.76
C HIS A 197 -19.68 14.83 12.57
N GLU A 198 -19.67 15.56 11.45
CA GLU A 198 -20.75 16.49 11.09
C GLU A 198 -22.10 15.82 10.81
N LYS A 199 -22.10 14.58 10.26
CA LYS A 199 -23.32 13.79 10.06
C LYS A 199 -23.88 13.18 11.35
N GLN A 200 -23.05 12.90 12.35
CA GLN A 200 -23.50 12.38 13.65
C GLN A 200 -24.06 13.45 14.57
N LEU A 201 -23.79 14.74 14.27
CA LEU A 201 -24.29 15.90 15.02
C LEU A 201 -25.60 16.49 14.46
N ARG A 202 -26.13 15.92 13.38
CA ARG A 202 -27.43 16.28 12.76
C ARG A 202 -28.47 15.19 12.99
#